data_6436690b6c0074d7f84b0bdbe5b2f207
#
_entry.id   6436690b6c0074d7f84b0bdbe5b2f207
#
_cell.length_a   1.000
_cell.length_b   1.000
_cell.length_c   1.000
_cell.angle_alpha   90.00
_cell.angle_beta   90.00
_cell.angle_gamma   90.00
#
_symmetry.space_group_name_H-M   'P 1'
#
loop_
_entity.id
_entity.type
_entity.pdbx_description
1 polymer ?
#
loop_
_entity_poly.entity_id
_entity_poly.type
_entity_poly.pdbx_seq_one_letter_code
_entity_poly.pdbx_strand_id
1 'polypeptide(L)'
;MSEEGTPTGFLRKIVQKSEAYIPQVPKPKKKLSLQVRLMWCGLALFIYMIMAQTPLYGATIPAFDFLAFARVIFASQQGTLVELGIGPIVTAGLLMQLLKGSEIFRLDFKKPEDREMFQTATKLVTYIVIVAESILYGISVYGPGLPSPEVGYILIGQLIAASVIIMFLDELIQKGWGLGSGISLFIMAGVAQQILWSIFSPIPAGDGGTVGIITNIGTTLTQGGNVADLFFRSNQLPSIFGLFLTGGILLILIYTQGIKVEIPIVSTKYRGFSAVYPIKMMYVSNIPVILASALTANAVFVGQLLWANYNPRNNNIFMNILAQFDPTSPSTPIGGILYYITPPRGLDVAALDPSRAILYVLFMIGIVVLFGRLWVELGGLSAKTAAKNLLDADVQVPGFRRSNQPVEILLQKYIPSVTLIGSMILGALAGASDVLGVFGTGIGILLMVDILINYYNLLVREQVETVMPRLGALLGRK
;
A
#
# COMPACT_ATOMS: atom_id res chain seq x y z
N MET A 1 20.41 31.71 20.82
CA MET A 1 19.01 31.50 21.19
C MET A 1 18.82 30.00 21.31
N SER A 2 18.58 29.53 22.53
CA SER A 2 18.45 28.10 22.83
C SER A 2 17.28 27.52 22.06
N GLU A 3 17.47 26.38 21.36
CA GLU A 3 16.45 25.61 20.61
C GLU A 3 15.27 25.12 21.51
N GLU A 4 15.34 25.37 22.81
CA GLU A 4 14.39 24.88 23.82
C GLU A 4 12.99 25.52 23.78
N GLY A 5 12.83 26.65 23.11
CA GLY A 5 11.53 27.35 23.02
C GLY A 5 10.78 27.19 21.69
N THR A 6 11.31 26.40 20.75
CA THR A 6 10.64 26.15 19.48
C THR A 6 9.72 24.91 19.59
N PRO A 7 8.59 24.86 18.84
CA PRO A 7 7.72 23.66 18.80
C PRO A 7 8.49 22.38 18.50
N THR A 8 9.56 22.48 17.73
CA THR A 8 10.48 21.38 17.41
C THR A 8 11.28 20.89 18.61
N GLY A 9 11.69 21.77 19.52
CA GLY A 9 12.42 21.39 20.75
C GLY A 9 11.56 20.62 21.76
N PHE A 10 10.29 21.01 21.92
CA PHE A 10 9.34 20.31 22.78
C PHE A 10 9.03 18.88 22.26
N LEU A 11 8.77 18.76 20.97
CA LEU A 11 8.52 17.45 20.34
C LEU A 11 9.76 16.55 20.42
N ARG A 12 10.97 17.11 20.24
CA ARG A 12 12.23 16.38 20.38
C ARG A 12 12.40 15.79 21.78
N LYS A 13 12.09 16.58 22.83
CA LYS A 13 12.10 16.09 24.22
C LYS A 13 11.08 14.96 24.49
N ILE A 14 9.86 15.09 23.94
CA ILE A 14 8.83 14.03 24.08
C ILE A 14 9.30 12.75 23.40
N VAL A 15 9.76 12.82 22.16
CA VAL A 15 10.20 11.67 21.39
C VAL A 15 11.39 10.98 22.06
N GLN A 16 12.40 11.74 22.50
CA GLN A 16 13.56 11.19 23.22
C GLN A 16 13.18 10.52 24.54
N LYS A 17 12.27 11.15 25.31
CA LYS A 17 11.80 10.54 26.58
C LYS A 17 10.97 9.27 26.35
N SER A 18 10.18 9.24 25.28
CA SER A 18 9.34 8.08 24.94
C SER A 18 10.14 6.92 24.32
N GLU A 19 11.30 7.20 23.71
CA GLU A 19 12.18 6.18 23.12
C GLU A 19 12.57 5.09 24.14
N ALA A 20 12.81 5.46 25.41
CA ALA A 20 13.15 4.54 26.47
C ALA A 20 12.01 3.56 26.85
N TYR A 21 10.76 3.92 26.56
CA TYR A 21 9.57 3.12 26.90
C TYR A 21 8.98 2.36 25.71
N ILE A 22 9.39 2.70 24.47
CA ILE A 22 8.87 2.04 23.29
C ILE A 22 9.66 0.75 23.02
N PRO A 23 9.01 -0.42 23.05
CA PRO A 23 9.68 -1.66 22.72
C PRO A 23 10.12 -1.65 21.27
N GLN A 24 11.37 -2.02 21.03
CA GLN A 24 11.99 -2.04 19.70
C GLN A 24 12.58 -3.40 19.41
N VAL A 25 12.41 -3.89 18.17
CA VAL A 25 13.10 -5.09 17.71
C VAL A 25 14.58 -4.78 17.51
N PRO A 26 15.52 -5.51 18.15
CA PRO A 26 16.95 -5.27 17.98
C PRO A 26 17.41 -5.64 16.57
N LYS A 27 18.40 -4.91 16.05
CA LYS A 27 19.05 -5.27 14.79
C LYS A 27 19.92 -6.52 14.99
N PRO A 28 20.06 -7.42 14.01
CA PRO A 28 20.97 -8.56 14.12
C PRO A 28 22.41 -8.08 14.24
N LYS A 29 23.19 -8.68 15.16
CA LYS A 29 24.59 -8.28 15.41
C LYS A 29 25.52 -8.57 14.23
N LYS A 30 25.16 -9.53 13.37
CA LYS A 30 25.90 -9.89 12.14
C LYS A 30 24.94 -9.93 10.95
N LYS A 31 25.43 -9.67 9.74
CA LYS A 31 24.63 -9.84 8.52
C LYS A 31 24.21 -11.31 8.41
N LEU A 32 22.91 -11.56 8.39
CA LEU A 32 22.34 -12.90 8.27
C LEU A 32 22.49 -13.41 6.83
N SER A 33 22.63 -14.72 6.66
CA SER A 33 22.61 -15.35 5.35
C SER A 33 21.24 -15.20 4.69
N LEU A 34 21.20 -15.25 3.36
CA LEU A 34 19.96 -15.13 2.59
C LEU A 34 18.91 -16.15 3.02
N GLN A 35 19.33 -17.39 3.28
CA GLN A 35 18.43 -18.47 3.72
C GLN A 35 17.76 -18.16 5.05
N VAL A 36 18.51 -17.65 6.04
CA VAL A 36 17.97 -17.26 7.35
C VAL A 36 17.00 -16.09 7.21
N ARG A 37 17.30 -15.11 6.35
CA ARG A 37 16.40 -13.97 6.11
C ARG A 37 15.11 -14.40 5.44
N LEU A 38 15.16 -15.33 4.48
CA LEU A 38 13.97 -15.93 3.86
C LEU A 38 13.14 -16.72 4.87
N MET A 39 13.79 -17.46 5.77
CA MET A 39 13.11 -18.18 6.84
C MET A 39 12.35 -17.22 7.76
N TRP A 40 12.94 -16.08 8.15
CA TRP A 40 12.26 -15.06 8.95
C TRP A 40 11.07 -14.42 8.20
N CYS A 41 11.20 -14.17 6.89
CA CYS A 41 10.06 -13.73 6.07
C CYS A 41 8.94 -14.78 6.05
N GLY A 42 9.29 -16.06 5.89
CA GLY A 42 8.34 -17.16 5.92
C GLY A 42 7.64 -17.30 7.28
N LEU A 43 8.39 -17.16 8.38
CA LEU A 43 7.83 -17.21 9.73
C LEU A 43 6.88 -16.04 10.00
N ALA A 44 7.28 -14.82 9.63
CA ALA A 44 6.41 -13.64 9.79
C ALA A 44 5.12 -13.78 8.98
N LEU A 45 5.23 -14.28 7.75
CA LEU A 45 4.07 -14.55 6.89
C LEU A 45 3.18 -15.65 7.47
N PHE A 46 3.76 -16.71 8.01
CA PHE A 46 3.03 -17.79 8.64
C PHE A 46 2.22 -17.32 9.86
N ILE A 47 2.84 -16.50 10.74
CA ILE A 47 2.13 -15.88 11.88
C ILE A 47 1.00 -14.99 11.39
N TYR A 48 1.26 -14.14 10.39
CA TYR A 48 0.25 -13.30 9.78
C TYR A 48 -0.93 -14.11 9.22
N MET A 49 -0.66 -15.21 8.49
CA MET A 49 -1.71 -16.07 7.92
C MET A 49 -2.55 -16.78 9.01
N ILE A 50 -1.93 -17.21 10.12
CA ILE A 50 -2.66 -17.75 11.27
C ILE A 50 -3.59 -16.68 11.83
N MET A 51 -3.09 -15.46 12.07
CA MET A 51 -3.90 -14.36 12.57
C MET A 51 -5.05 -14.01 11.62
N ALA A 52 -4.82 -14.10 10.30
CA ALA A 52 -5.83 -13.84 9.28
C ALA A 52 -6.94 -14.91 9.22
N GLN A 53 -6.71 -16.10 9.77
CA GLN A 53 -7.72 -17.16 9.87
C GLN A 53 -8.32 -17.29 11.27
N THR A 54 -7.78 -16.60 12.26
CA THR A 54 -8.25 -16.66 13.64
C THR A 54 -9.38 -15.66 13.86
N PRO A 55 -10.61 -16.09 14.18
CA PRO A 55 -11.73 -15.19 14.36
C PRO A 55 -11.58 -14.37 15.66
N LEU A 56 -12.12 -13.17 15.65
CA LEU A 56 -12.21 -12.32 16.85
C LEU A 56 -13.21 -12.92 17.84
N TYR A 57 -12.80 -13.05 19.09
CA TYR A 57 -13.68 -13.54 20.16
C TYR A 57 -14.84 -12.59 20.42
N GLY A 58 -16.04 -13.11 20.44
CA GLY A 58 -17.25 -12.35 20.68
C GLY A 58 -17.72 -11.45 19.54
N ALA A 59 -17.01 -11.42 18.43
CA ALA A 59 -17.43 -10.69 17.24
C ALA A 59 -18.56 -11.43 16.52
N THR A 60 -19.71 -10.79 16.38
CA THR A 60 -20.70 -11.16 15.37
C THR A 60 -20.28 -10.50 14.08
N ILE A 61 -19.95 -11.30 13.05
CA ILE A 61 -19.54 -10.75 11.76
C ILE A 61 -20.68 -9.86 11.24
N PRO A 62 -20.44 -8.54 11.06
CA PRO A 62 -21.46 -7.67 10.51
C PRO A 62 -21.89 -8.16 9.13
N ALA A 63 -23.20 -8.07 8.83
CA ALA A 63 -23.73 -8.43 7.52
C ALA A 63 -23.07 -7.63 6.38
N PHE A 64 -22.47 -6.49 6.71
CA PHE A 64 -21.84 -5.57 5.77
C PHE A 64 -20.38 -5.34 6.13
N ASP A 65 -19.52 -5.40 5.11
CA ASP A 65 -18.10 -5.13 5.27
C ASP A 65 -17.79 -3.66 4.97
N PHE A 66 -17.55 -2.89 6.02
CA PHE A 66 -17.24 -1.45 5.92
C PHE A 66 -15.90 -1.16 5.23
N LEU A 67 -14.95 -2.07 5.28
CA LEU A 67 -13.63 -1.90 4.67
C LEU A 67 -13.45 -2.74 3.39
N ALA A 68 -14.53 -3.29 2.82
CA ALA A 68 -14.46 -4.25 1.71
C ALA A 68 -13.51 -3.83 0.58
N PHE A 69 -13.52 -2.55 0.19
CA PHE A 69 -12.67 -2.06 -0.90
C PHE A 69 -11.20 -1.85 -0.48
N ALA A 70 -10.94 -1.62 0.80
CA ALA A 70 -9.61 -1.35 1.34
C ALA A 70 -8.91 -2.60 1.88
N ARG A 71 -9.63 -3.71 2.08
CA ARG A 71 -9.11 -4.94 2.69
C ARG A 71 -7.86 -5.47 1.99
N VAL A 72 -7.84 -5.42 0.67
CA VAL A 72 -6.69 -5.89 -0.11
C VAL A 72 -5.47 -5.03 0.15
N ILE A 73 -5.66 -3.71 0.22
CA ILE A 73 -4.59 -2.72 0.43
C ILE A 73 -4.06 -2.80 1.85
N PHE A 74 -4.96 -2.98 2.83
CA PHE A 74 -4.60 -3.08 4.23
C PHE A 74 -4.20 -4.50 4.64
N ALA A 75 -4.20 -5.45 3.69
CA ALA A 75 -3.96 -6.85 3.99
C ALA A 75 -4.80 -7.30 5.20
N SER A 76 -6.09 -6.97 5.19
CA SER A 76 -7.04 -7.19 6.28
C SER A 76 -8.10 -8.21 5.91
N GLN A 77 -8.70 -8.86 6.90
CA GLN A 77 -9.74 -9.87 6.73
C GLN A 77 -10.84 -9.72 7.77
N GLN A 78 -12.10 -9.65 7.29
CA GLN A 78 -13.26 -9.39 8.14
C GLN A 78 -13.45 -10.44 9.22
N GLY A 79 -13.75 -10.01 10.44
CA GLY A 79 -14.04 -10.89 11.56
C GLY A 79 -12.85 -11.62 12.17
N THR A 80 -11.62 -11.27 11.77
CA THR A 80 -10.39 -11.94 12.24
C THR A 80 -9.49 -11.01 13.04
N LEU A 81 -8.43 -11.58 13.66
CA LEU A 81 -7.42 -10.77 14.35
C LEU A 81 -6.75 -9.72 13.43
N VAL A 82 -6.77 -9.95 12.10
CA VAL A 82 -6.23 -9.03 11.10
C VAL A 82 -7.32 -8.11 10.53
N GLU A 83 -8.36 -7.82 11.30
CA GLU A 83 -9.47 -6.96 10.87
C GLU A 83 -9.00 -5.59 10.37
N LEU A 84 -8.11 -4.93 11.12
CA LEU A 84 -7.50 -3.65 10.73
C LEU A 84 -6.29 -3.84 9.82
N GLY A 85 -5.66 -5.04 9.83
CA GLY A 85 -4.48 -5.34 9.04
C GLY A 85 -3.33 -4.36 9.29
N ILE A 86 -2.72 -3.88 8.19
CA ILE A 86 -1.67 -2.86 8.20
C ILE A 86 -2.24 -1.42 8.16
N GLY A 87 -3.57 -1.26 8.14
CA GLY A 87 -4.24 0.05 8.02
C GLY A 87 -3.67 1.10 8.96
N PRO A 88 -3.63 0.87 10.29
CA PRO A 88 -3.10 1.84 11.25
C PRO A 88 -1.65 2.26 10.97
N ILE A 89 -0.81 1.33 10.49
CA ILE A 89 0.61 1.59 10.17
C ILE A 89 0.71 2.49 8.95
N VAL A 90 -0.08 2.22 7.92
CA VAL A 90 -0.11 3.02 6.67
C VAL A 90 -0.70 4.40 6.95
N THR A 91 -1.78 4.49 7.73
CA THR A 91 -2.39 5.77 8.15
C THR A 91 -1.40 6.64 8.93
N ALA A 92 -0.70 6.07 9.90
CA ALA A 92 0.33 6.78 10.67
C ALA A 92 1.49 7.24 9.75
N GLY A 93 1.93 6.37 8.84
CA GLY A 93 2.95 6.69 7.85
C GLY A 93 2.54 7.87 6.94
N LEU A 94 1.29 7.88 6.49
CA LEU A 94 0.72 8.97 5.68
C LEU A 94 0.69 10.28 6.48
N LEU A 95 0.20 10.26 7.71
CA LEU A 95 0.17 11.45 8.58
C LEU A 95 1.57 12.02 8.79
N MET A 96 2.55 11.16 9.08
CA MET A 96 3.93 11.59 9.30
C MET A 96 4.59 12.13 8.02
N GLN A 97 4.25 11.60 6.85
CA GLN A 97 4.73 12.12 5.57
C GLN A 97 4.12 13.48 5.25
N LEU A 98 2.83 13.67 5.49
CA LEU A 98 2.18 14.98 5.33
C LEU A 98 2.78 16.02 6.29
N LEU A 99 3.04 15.64 7.54
CA LEU A 99 3.71 16.50 8.52
C LEU A 99 5.14 16.85 8.11
N LYS A 100 5.88 15.91 7.53
CA LYS A 100 7.21 16.16 6.96
C LYS A 100 7.13 17.15 5.80
N GLY A 101 6.13 16.99 4.92
CA GLY A 101 5.93 17.86 3.75
C GLY A 101 5.50 19.28 4.08
N SER A 102 4.80 19.46 5.19
CA SER A 102 4.37 20.79 5.66
C SER A 102 5.50 21.63 6.28
N GLU A 103 6.75 21.09 6.33
CA GLU A 103 7.92 21.72 6.99
C GLU A 103 7.71 22.10 8.47
N ILE A 104 6.62 21.62 9.08
CA ILE A 104 6.36 21.80 10.51
C ILE A 104 7.49 21.17 11.33
N PHE A 105 8.00 20.03 10.87
CA PHE A 105 9.19 19.39 11.39
C PHE A 105 10.41 19.76 10.54
N ARG A 106 11.19 20.74 10.98
CA ARG A 106 12.48 21.10 10.37
C ARG A 106 13.54 20.06 10.72
N LEU A 107 13.45 18.86 10.12
CA LEU A 107 14.40 17.78 10.33
C LEU A 107 15.41 17.74 9.18
N ASP A 108 16.69 17.65 9.53
CA ASP A 108 17.74 17.40 8.54
C ASP A 108 18.00 15.90 8.37
N PHE A 109 17.32 15.30 7.43
CA PHE A 109 17.44 13.86 7.14
C PHE A 109 18.84 13.38 6.70
N LYS A 110 19.82 14.31 6.59
CA LYS A 110 21.23 13.97 6.41
C LYS A 110 21.84 13.49 7.72
N LYS A 111 21.33 13.98 8.86
CA LYS A 111 21.77 13.61 10.19
C LYS A 111 21.13 12.28 10.61
N PRO A 112 21.93 11.29 11.07
CA PRO A 112 21.40 10.03 11.56
C PRO A 112 20.40 10.19 12.70
N GLU A 113 20.68 11.13 13.63
CA GLU A 113 19.84 11.45 14.78
C GLU A 113 18.44 11.92 14.38
N ASP A 114 18.31 12.80 13.39
CA ASP A 114 17.02 13.31 12.93
C ASP A 114 16.21 12.21 12.19
N ARG A 115 16.90 11.28 11.52
CA ARG A 115 16.25 10.09 10.93
C ARG A 115 15.71 9.14 11.99
N GLU A 116 16.48 8.88 13.03
CA GLU A 116 16.09 8.03 14.14
C GLU A 116 14.92 8.64 14.91
N MET A 117 14.99 9.95 15.19
CA MET A 117 13.90 10.69 15.80
C MET A 117 12.61 10.62 14.97
N PHE A 118 12.69 10.78 13.64
CA PHE A 118 11.51 10.66 12.76
C PHE A 118 10.92 9.25 12.79
N GLN A 119 11.76 8.21 12.81
CA GLN A 119 11.30 6.82 12.93
C GLN A 119 10.60 6.56 14.27
N THR A 120 11.18 7.05 15.37
CA THR A 120 10.58 6.93 16.71
C THR A 120 9.26 7.70 16.80
N ALA A 121 9.20 8.91 16.25
CA ALA A 121 7.97 9.70 16.18
C ALA A 121 6.89 8.98 15.34
N THR A 122 7.25 8.42 14.20
CA THR A 122 6.33 7.64 13.36
C THR A 122 5.76 6.45 14.14
N LYS A 123 6.60 5.75 14.89
CA LYS A 123 6.19 4.61 15.72
C LYS A 123 5.22 5.03 16.85
N LEU A 124 5.47 6.16 17.51
CA LEU A 124 4.53 6.73 18.50
C LEU A 124 3.18 7.04 17.89
N VAL A 125 3.17 7.72 16.74
CA VAL A 125 1.93 8.01 16.00
C VAL A 125 1.22 6.71 15.62
N THR A 126 1.96 5.69 15.21
CA THR A 126 1.38 4.37 14.90
C THR A 126 0.66 3.76 16.10
N TYR A 127 1.24 3.81 17.32
CA TYR A 127 0.55 3.33 18.52
C TYR A 127 -0.74 4.11 18.79
N ILE A 128 -0.70 5.45 18.66
CA ILE A 128 -1.89 6.28 18.86
C ILE A 128 -2.98 5.93 17.85
N VAL A 129 -2.61 5.75 16.57
CA VAL A 129 -3.55 5.39 15.51
C VAL A 129 -4.11 3.99 15.73
N ILE A 130 -3.29 3.00 16.13
CA ILE A 130 -3.75 1.65 16.48
C ILE A 130 -4.85 1.72 17.53
N VAL A 131 -4.60 2.44 18.63
CA VAL A 131 -5.58 2.55 19.73
C VAL A 131 -6.84 3.27 19.23
N ALA A 132 -6.70 4.39 18.54
CA ALA A 132 -7.83 5.17 18.04
C ALA A 132 -8.70 4.39 17.04
N GLU A 133 -8.09 3.76 16.02
CA GLU A 133 -8.82 2.96 15.04
C GLU A 133 -9.45 1.72 15.66
N SER A 134 -8.77 1.03 16.60
CA SER A 134 -9.33 -0.13 17.30
C SER A 134 -10.56 0.23 18.14
N ILE A 135 -10.52 1.37 18.84
CA ILE A 135 -11.67 1.85 19.64
C ILE A 135 -12.81 2.25 18.71
N LEU A 136 -12.53 3.05 17.68
CA LEU A 136 -13.53 3.50 16.71
C LEU A 136 -14.20 2.31 16.03
N TYR A 137 -13.39 1.35 15.57
CA TYR A 137 -13.88 0.18 14.86
C TYR A 137 -14.68 -0.76 15.80
N GLY A 138 -14.15 -1.02 17.00
CA GLY A 138 -14.83 -1.84 18.00
C GLY A 138 -16.18 -1.29 18.43
N ILE A 139 -16.30 0.02 18.62
CA ILE A 139 -17.57 0.66 19.01
C ILE A 139 -18.53 0.77 17.82
N SER A 140 -18.05 1.22 16.65
CA SER A 140 -18.94 1.60 15.55
C SER A 140 -19.36 0.42 14.67
N VAL A 141 -18.48 -0.56 14.49
CA VAL A 141 -18.74 -1.70 13.59
C VAL A 141 -19.29 -2.90 14.37
N TYR A 142 -18.65 -3.24 15.48
CA TYR A 142 -19.04 -4.40 16.27
C TYR A 142 -19.99 -4.07 17.42
N GLY A 143 -19.96 -2.83 17.94
CA GLY A 143 -20.75 -2.41 19.09
C GLY A 143 -22.24 -2.76 19.03
N PRO A 144 -22.94 -2.52 17.90
CA PRO A 144 -24.36 -2.83 17.79
C PRO A 144 -24.70 -4.33 17.88
N GLY A 145 -23.75 -5.22 17.62
CA GLY A 145 -23.95 -6.69 17.63
C GLY A 145 -23.36 -7.40 18.86
N LEU A 146 -22.79 -6.67 19.82
CA LEU A 146 -22.13 -7.28 20.97
C LEU A 146 -23.13 -7.78 22.02
N PRO A 147 -22.91 -8.99 22.59
CA PRO A 147 -23.78 -9.55 23.62
C PRO A 147 -23.68 -8.80 24.97
N SER A 148 -22.53 -8.15 25.27
CA SER A 148 -22.34 -7.34 26.46
C SER A 148 -21.21 -6.31 26.26
N PRO A 149 -21.18 -5.19 27.04
CA PRO A 149 -20.09 -4.22 26.98
C PRO A 149 -18.71 -4.81 27.30
N GLU A 150 -18.63 -5.81 28.16
CA GLU A 150 -17.38 -6.49 28.55
C GLU A 150 -16.73 -7.18 27.35
N VAL A 151 -17.52 -7.83 26.51
CA VAL A 151 -17.04 -8.45 25.27
C VAL A 151 -16.47 -7.38 24.34
N GLY A 152 -17.05 -6.17 24.32
CA GLY A 152 -16.54 -5.05 23.55
C GLY A 152 -15.12 -4.63 23.95
N TYR A 153 -14.84 -4.54 25.25
CA TYR A 153 -13.49 -4.24 25.74
C TYR A 153 -12.48 -5.33 25.37
N ILE A 154 -12.88 -6.60 25.45
CA ILE A 154 -12.03 -7.73 25.04
C ILE A 154 -11.75 -7.64 23.54
N LEU A 155 -12.76 -7.35 22.71
CA LEU A 155 -12.61 -7.22 21.25
C LEU A 155 -11.65 -6.08 20.91
N ILE A 156 -11.81 -4.90 21.49
CA ILE A 156 -10.90 -3.76 21.29
C ILE A 156 -9.47 -4.15 21.71
N GLY A 157 -9.32 -4.83 22.85
CA GLY A 157 -8.02 -5.34 23.30
C GLY A 157 -7.37 -6.30 22.31
N GLN A 158 -8.14 -7.19 21.68
CA GLN A 158 -7.66 -8.11 20.63
C GLN A 158 -7.20 -7.34 19.40
N LEU A 159 -7.97 -6.35 18.93
CA LEU A 159 -7.61 -5.51 17.78
C LEU A 159 -6.30 -4.76 18.02
N ILE A 160 -6.14 -4.16 19.21
CA ILE A 160 -4.90 -3.46 19.59
C ILE A 160 -3.72 -4.44 19.61
N ALA A 161 -3.87 -5.58 20.31
CA ALA A 161 -2.80 -6.57 20.43
C ALA A 161 -2.38 -7.12 19.04
N ALA A 162 -3.35 -7.46 18.20
CA ALA A 162 -3.10 -7.95 16.85
C ALA A 162 -2.38 -6.92 15.98
N SER A 163 -2.82 -5.66 15.97
CA SER A 163 -2.18 -4.58 15.22
C SER A 163 -0.74 -4.30 15.69
N VAL A 164 -0.51 -4.38 17.01
CA VAL A 164 0.85 -4.26 17.58
C VAL A 164 1.74 -5.43 17.15
N ILE A 165 1.22 -6.66 17.11
CA ILE A 165 1.98 -7.82 16.60
C ILE A 165 2.35 -7.62 15.14
N ILE A 166 1.42 -7.20 14.29
CA ILE A 166 1.69 -6.91 12.86
C ILE A 166 2.78 -5.84 12.71
N MET A 167 2.71 -4.77 13.52
CA MET A 167 3.74 -3.73 13.54
C MET A 167 5.11 -4.28 13.92
N PHE A 168 5.20 -5.17 14.91
CA PHE A 168 6.48 -5.80 15.29
C PHE A 168 7.00 -6.77 14.23
N LEU A 169 6.12 -7.50 13.54
CA LEU A 169 6.51 -8.38 12.44
C LEU A 169 7.09 -7.55 11.27
N ASP A 170 6.49 -6.39 10.95
CA ASP A 170 7.04 -5.48 9.95
C ASP A 170 8.39 -4.91 10.38
N GLU A 171 8.51 -4.44 11.63
CA GLU A 171 9.77 -3.93 12.19
C GLU A 171 10.88 -4.99 12.17
N LEU A 172 10.55 -6.24 12.49
CA LEU A 172 11.48 -7.37 12.46
C LEU A 172 12.07 -7.55 11.07
N ILE A 173 11.23 -7.55 10.03
CA ILE A 173 11.68 -7.69 8.65
C ILE A 173 12.53 -6.49 8.24
N GLN A 174 12.08 -5.26 8.51
CA GLN A 174 12.77 -4.02 8.11
C GLN A 174 14.12 -3.84 8.81
N LYS A 175 14.28 -4.30 10.05
CA LYS A 175 15.53 -4.19 10.79
C LYS A 175 16.63 -5.18 10.35
N GLY A 176 16.35 -6.00 9.34
CA GLY A 176 17.34 -6.86 8.68
C GLY A 176 17.30 -8.34 9.09
N TRP A 177 16.32 -8.76 9.89
CA TRP A 177 16.03 -10.18 10.11
C TRP A 177 15.43 -10.82 8.87
N GLY A 178 14.56 -10.07 8.13
CA GLY A 178 14.00 -10.50 6.86
C GLY A 178 14.58 -9.76 5.66
N LEU A 179 13.85 -9.81 4.53
CA LEU A 179 14.13 -9.12 3.27
C LEU A 179 13.05 -8.08 3.02
N GLY A 180 13.45 -6.86 2.67
CA GLY A 180 12.51 -5.81 2.26
C GLY A 180 11.67 -5.26 3.41
N SER A 181 10.35 -5.17 3.22
CA SER A 181 9.36 -4.64 4.17
C SER A 181 8.30 -5.69 4.47
N GLY A 182 7.90 -5.82 5.73
CA GLY A 182 6.81 -6.70 6.16
C GLY A 182 5.47 -6.26 5.59
N ILE A 183 5.20 -4.95 5.56
CA ILE A 183 4.00 -4.38 4.93
C ILE A 183 3.85 -4.88 3.50
N SER A 184 4.91 -4.74 2.69
CA SER A 184 4.90 -5.22 1.31
C SER A 184 4.64 -6.73 1.24
N LEU A 185 5.27 -7.51 2.12
CA LEU A 185 5.10 -8.97 2.16
C LEU A 185 3.64 -9.36 2.47
N PHE A 186 3.01 -8.69 3.44
CA PHE A 186 1.61 -8.97 3.83
C PHE A 186 0.62 -8.57 2.74
N ILE A 187 0.81 -7.40 2.09
CA ILE A 187 -0.01 -6.99 0.94
C ILE A 187 0.10 -8.03 -0.19
N MET A 188 1.32 -8.40 -0.57
CA MET A 188 1.55 -9.38 -1.62
C MET A 188 0.87 -10.72 -1.32
N ALA A 189 0.96 -11.19 -0.07
CA ALA A 189 0.33 -12.44 0.35
C ALA A 189 -1.19 -12.35 0.33
N GLY A 190 -1.78 -11.26 0.82
CA GLY A 190 -3.23 -11.04 0.80
C GLY A 190 -3.78 -10.99 -0.62
N VAL A 191 -3.11 -10.27 -1.53
CA VAL A 191 -3.50 -10.20 -2.95
C VAL A 191 -3.37 -11.57 -3.62
N ALA A 192 -2.24 -12.25 -3.42
CA ALA A 192 -2.02 -13.59 -3.98
C ALA A 192 -3.08 -14.59 -3.48
N GLN A 193 -3.41 -14.56 -2.19
CA GLN A 193 -4.46 -15.37 -1.60
C GLN A 193 -5.81 -15.07 -2.26
N GLN A 194 -6.17 -13.80 -2.46
CA GLN A 194 -7.44 -13.42 -3.08
C GLN A 194 -7.53 -13.85 -4.55
N ILE A 195 -6.44 -13.71 -5.32
CA ILE A 195 -6.38 -14.19 -6.70
C ILE A 195 -6.52 -15.72 -6.75
N LEU A 196 -5.76 -16.45 -5.92
CA LEU A 196 -5.85 -17.91 -5.85
C LEU A 196 -7.26 -18.36 -5.44
N TRP A 197 -7.90 -17.65 -4.51
CA TRP A 197 -9.25 -17.91 -4.08
C TRP A 197 -10.28 -17.69 -5.20
N SER A 198 -10.12 -16.60 -5.96
CA SER A 198 -10.95 -16.31 -7.14
C SER A 198 -10.79 -17.35 -8.26
N ILE A 199 -9.66 -18.04 -8.33
CA ILE A 199 -9.38 -19.06 -9.34
C ILE A 199 -9.83 -20.44 -8.87
N PHE A 200 -9.52 -20.86 -7.64
CA PHE A 200 -9.62 -22.25 -7.18
C PHE A 200 -10.63 -22.50 -6.05
N SER A 201 -11.36 -21.50 -5.55
CA SER A 201 -12.29 -21.70 -4.42
C SER A 201 -13.36 -22.74 -4.71
N PRO A 202 -13.51 -23.80 -3.88
CA PRO A 202 -14.55 -24.80 -4.02
C PRO A 202 -15.87 -24.41 -3.36
N ILE A 203 -15.98 -23.23 -2.74
CA ILE A 203 -17.17 -22.81 -1.99
C ILE A 203 -18.34 -22.64 -2.96
N PRO A 204 -19.54 -23.19 -2.64
CA PRO A 204 -20.73 -22.98 -3.45
C PRO A 204 -21.07 -21.49 -3.55
N ALA A 205 -21.37 -21.03 -4.75
CA ALA A 205 -21.88 -19.68 -5.02
C ALA A 205 -23.41 -19.71 -5.14
N GLY A 206 -24.06 -18.57 -4.93
CA GLY A 206 -25.51 -18.47 -4.98
C GLY A 206 -26.15 -18.71 -6.35
N ASP A 207 -25.34 -18.85 -7.41
CA ASP A 207 -25.76 -19.16 -8.78
C ASP A 207 -25.80 -20.66 -9.08
N GLY A 208 -25.64 -21.53 -8.08
CA GLY A 208 -25.61 -23.00 -8.22
C GLY A 208 -24.25 -23.58 -8.61
N GLY A 209 -23.26 -22.72 -8.87
CA GLY A 209 -21.87 -23.11 -9.13
C GLY A 209 -20.95 -22.89 -7.92
N THR A 210 -19.64 -22.83 -8.17
CA THR A 210 -18.63 -22.51 -7.16
C THR A 210 -18.09 -21.10 -7.35
N VAL A 211 -17.52 -20.51 -6.30
CA VAL A 211 -16.92 -19.15 -6.34
C VAL A 211 -15.73 -19.13 -7.30
N GLY A 212 -14.81 -20.10 -7.19
CA GLY A 212 -13.61 -20.13 -8.04
C GLY A 212 -13.95 -20.42 -9.50
N ILE A 213 -13.29 -19.71 -10.43
CA ILE A 213 -13.63 -19.85 -11.85
C ILE A 213 -13.26 -21.24 -12.41
N ILE A 214 -12.09 -21.79 -12.05
CA ILE A 214 -11.68 -23.13 -12.54
C ILE A 214 -12.57 -24.21 -11.95
N THR A 215 -12.87 -24.15 -10.66
CA THR A 215 -13.77 -25.11 -10.01
C THR A 215 -15.18 -24.99 -10.58
N ASN A 216 -15.62 -23.77 -10.92
CA ASN A 216 -16.92 -23.56 -11.54
C ASN A 216 -17.02 -24.09 -12.98
N ILE A 217 -15.96 -23.95 -13.78
CA ILE A 217 -15.90 -24.61 -15.10
C ILE A 217 -16.08 -26.12 -14.94
N GLY A 218 -15.42 -26.76 -13.95
CA GLY A 218 -15.55 -28.15 -13.66
C GLY A 218 -16.99 -28.55 -13.28
N THR A 219 -17.62 -27.80 -12.36
CA THR A 219 -19.02 -28.09 -11.94
C THR A 219 -20.01 -27.85 -13.07
N THR A 220 -19.86 -26.81 -13.87
CA THR A 220 -20.73 -26.54 -15.03
C THR A 220 -20.65 -27.61 -16.09
N LEU A 221 -19.44 -28.09 -16.40
CA LEU A 221 -19.26 -29.22 -17.35
C LEU A 221 -19.87 -30.53 -16.86
N THR A 222 -19.77 -30.83 -15.55
CA THR A 222 -20.35 -32.07 -14.98
C THR A 222 -21.87 -32.02 -14.84
N GLN A 223 -22.44 -30.84 -14.67
CA GLN A 223 -23.89 -30.62 -14.53
C GLN A 223 -24.60 -30.34 -15.86
N GLY A 224 -23.86 -30.28 -16.99
CA GLY A 224 -24.42 -30.00 -18.31
C GLY A 224 -24.86 -28.54 -18.53
N GLY A 225 -24.32 -27.62 -17.74
CA GLY A 225 -24.58 -26.19 -17.86
C GLY A 225 -23.86 -25.56 -19.07
N ASN A 226 -24.24 -24.30 -19.41
CA ASN A 226 -23.64 -23.56 -20.51
C ASN A 226 -22.38 -22.83 -20.08
N VAL A 227 -21.22 -23.16 -20.65
CA VAL A 227 -19.93 -22.50 -20.35
C VAL A 227 -19.95 -21.02 -20.76
N ALA A 228 -20.81 -20.61 -21.71
CA ALA A 228 -20.92 -19.22 -22.12
C ALA A 228 -21.37 -18.29 -20.97
N ASP A 229 -22.16 -18.80 -20.02
CA ASP A 229 -22.64 -18.03 -18.87
C ASP A 229 -21.51 -17.71 -17.87
N LEU A 230 -20.38 -18.42 -17.96
CA LEU A 230 -19.20 -18.17 -17.15
C LEU A 230 -18.35 -16.99 -17.64
N PHE A 231 -18.56 -16.52 -18.87
CA PHE A 231 -17.84 -15.36 -19.39
C PHE A 231 -18.21 -14.09 -18.66
N PHE A 232 -19.49 -13.93 -18.29
CA PHE A 232 -19.98 -12.76 -17.55
C PHE A 232 -20.88 -13.26 -16.42
N ARG A 233 -20.31 -13.36 -15.22
CA ARG A 233 -21.08 -13.78 -14.02
C ARG A 233 -21.58 -12.52 -13.29
N SER A 234 -22.83 -12.57 -12.86
CA SER A 234 -23.45 -11.53 -12.01
C SER A 234 -22.93 -11.58 -10.56
N ASN A 235 -23.30 -10.60 -9.76
CA ASN A 235 -22.97 -10.50 -8.33
C ASN A 235 -21.46 -10.46 -8.03
N GLN A 236 -20.67 -9.83 -8.89
CA GLN A 236 -19.22 -9.68 -8.73
C GLN A 236 -18.47 -11.01 -8.55
N LEU A 237 -19.03 -12.12 -9.02
CA LEU A 237 -18.37 -13.41 -8.99
C LEU A 237 -17.24 -13.48 -10.04
N PRO A 238 -16.14 -14.19 -9.75
CA PRO A 238 -15.06 -14.38 -10.70
C PRO A 238 -15.55 -14.96 -12.02
N SER A 239 -15.20 -14.32 -13.13
CA SER A 239 -15.60 -14.68 -14.49
C SER A 239 -14.40 -15.05 -15.36
N ILE A 240 -14.62 -15.76 -16.47
CA ILE A 240 -13.56 -16.06 -17.46
C ILE A 240 -13.00 -14.75 -18.04
N PHE A 241 -13.87 -13.78 -18.33
CA PHE A 241 -13.45 -12.48 -18.82
C PHE A 241 -12.56 -11.74 -17.81
N GLY A 242 -12.91 -11.74 -16.51
CA GLY A 242 -12.09 -11.20 -15.44
C GLY A 242 -10.72 -11.88 -15.33
N LEU A 243 -10.62 -13.18 -15.59
CA LEU A 243 -9.35 -13.90 -15.61
C LEU A 243 -8.44 -13.41 -16.76
N PHE A 244 -8.97 -13.27 -17.98
CA PHE A 244 -8.23 -12.75 -19.13
C PHE A 244 -7.79 -11.30 -18.89
N LEU A 245 -8.66 -10.46 -18.35
CA LEU A 245 -8.31 -9.08 -17.99
C LEU A 245 -7.20 -9.03 -16.94
N THR A 246 -7.27 -9.89 -15.92
CA THR A 246 -6.21 -9.99 -14.89
C THR A 246 -4.87 -10.33 -15.53
N GLY A 247 -4.84 -11.34 -16.42
CA GLY A 247 -3.63 -11.69 -17.18
C GLY A 247 -3.13 -10.57 -18.07
N GLY A 248 -4.03 -9.89 -18.77
CA GLY A 248 -3.68 -8.74 -19.64
C GLY A 248 -3.07 -7.57 -18.85
N ILE A 249 -3.67 -7.21 -17.72
CA ILE A 249 -3.15 -6.15 -16.86
C ILE A 249 -1.81 -6.52 -16.23
N LEU A 250 -1.62 -7.78 -15.81
CA LEU A 250 -0.32 -8.26 -15.35
C LEU A 250 0.77 -8.06 -16.42
N LEU A 251 0.49 -8.42 -17.68
CA LEU A 251 1.45 -8.24 -18.78
C LEU A 251 1.74 -6.76 -19.03
N ILE A 252 0.73 -5.89 -19.03
CA ILE A 252 0.91 -4.44 -19.19
C ILE A 252 1.77 -3.87 -18.06
N LEU A 253 1.53 -4.30 -16.80
CA LEU A 253 2.30 -3.86 -15.64
C LEU A 253 3.76 -4.30 -15.72
N ILE A 254 4.02 -5.56 -16.06
CA ILE A 254 5.39 -6.08 -16.22
C ILE A 254 6.11 -5.29 -17.33
N TYR A 255 5.45 -5.03 -18.46
CA TYR A 255 6.01 -4.27 -19.57
C TYR A 255 6.34 -2.83 -19.15
N THR A 256 5.40 -2.12 -18.52
CA THR A 256 5.59 -0.73 -18.09
C THR A 256 6.67 -0.57 -17.02
N GLN A 257 6.85 -1.56 -16.16
CA GLN A 257 7.95 -1.60 -15.18
C GLN A 257 9.33 -1.75 -15.83
N GLY A 258 9.41 -2.34 -17.03
CA GLY A 258 10.64 -2.46 -17.80
C GLY A 258 11.06 -1.17 -18.50
N ILE A 259 10.14 -0.22 -18.69
CA ILE A 259 10.43 1.03 -19.41
C ILE A 259 11.31 1.95 -18.55
N LYS A 260 12.43 2.41 -19.13
CA LYS A 260 13.37 3.32 -18.48
C LYS A 260 13.96 4.30 -19.47
N VAL A 261 14.26 5.51 -19.02
CA VAL A 261 15.06 6.49 -19.73
C VAL A 261 16.50 6.33 -19.28
N GLU A 262 17.41 6.07 -20.20
CA GLU A 262 18.81 5.83 -19.90
C GLU A 262 19.64 7.09 -20.17
N ILE A 263 20.20 7.67 -19.11
CA ILE A 263 21.11 8.81 -19.22
C ILE A 263 22.55 8.29 -19.18
N PRO A 264 23.36 8.55 -20.23
CA PRO A 264 24.74 8.11 -20.25
C PRO A 264 25.52 8.84 -19.16
N ILE A 265 26.34 8.09 -18.40
CA ILE A 265 27.20 8.60 -17.35
C ILE A 265 28.61 8.04 -17.51
N VAL A 266 29.61 8.82 -17.10
CA VAL A 266 31.00 8.40 -17.09
C VAL A 266 31.60 8.59 -15.71
N SER A 267 32.47 7.67 -15.29
CA SER A 267 33.21 7.84 -14.05
C SER A 267 34.37 8.80 -14.24
N THR A 268 34.50 9.76 -13.33
CA THR A 268 35.64 10.70 -13.30
C THR A 268 36.88 10.04 -12.72
N LYS A 269 36.71 8.99 -11.92
CA LYS A 269 37.77 8.29 -11.21
C LYS A 269 38.42 7.18 -12.04
N TYR A 270 37.63 6.52 -12.88
CA TYR A 270 38.08 5.40 -13.72
C TYR A 270 37.95 5.77 -15.20
N ARG A 271 39.07 6.08 -15.87
CA ARG A 271 39.08 6.39 -17.31
C ARG A 271 38.59 5.20 -18.13
N GLY A 272 37.60 5.45 -19.00
CA GLY A 272 37.03 4.43 -19.88
C GLY A 272 35.81 3.68 -19.32
N PHE A 273 35.40 3.92 -18.08
CA PHE A 273 34.17 3.36 -17.55
C PHE A 273 32.98 4.26 -17.91
N SER A 274 32.15 3.76 -18.83
CA SER A 274 30.86 4.33 -19.18
C SER A 274 29.75 3.44 -18.65
N ALA A 275 28.72 4.05 -18.07
CA ALA A 275 27.54 3.37 -17.57
C ALA A 275 26.30 4.19 -17.95
N VAL A 276 25.13 3.68 -17.64
CA VAL A 276 23.88 4.41 -17.81
C VAL A 276 23.20 4.61 -16.45
N TYR A 277 22.66 5.79 -16.24
CA TYR A 277 21.78 6.07 -15.10
C TYR A 277 20.34 5.86 -15.54
N PRO A 278 19.68 4.76 -15.12
CA PRO A 278 18.34 4.45 -15.53
C PRO A 278 17.31 5.23 -14.70
N ILE A 279 16.50 6.05 -15.35
CA ILE A 279 15.30 6.64 -14.75
C ILE A 279 14.13 5.76 -15.18
N LYS A 280 13.59 4.97 -14.26
CA LYS A 280 12.43 4.10 -14.56
C LYS A 280 11.20 4.96 -14.89
N MET A 281 10.33 4.51 -15.79
CA MET A 281 9.06 5.18 -16.09
C MET A 281 8.20 5.29 -14.81
N MET A 282 8.15 4.22 -14.03
CA MET A 282 7.53 4.21 -12.71
C MET A 282 8.54 4.68 -11.65
N TYR A 283 8.99 5.93 -11.77
CA TYR A 283 10.05 6.50 -10.93
C TYR A 283 9.68 6.53 -9.45
N VAL A 284 8.41 6.73 -9.16
CA VAL A 284 7.87 6.92 -7.80
C VAL A 284 7.44 5.60 -7.16
N SER A 285 7.51 4.48 -7.89
CA SER A 285 7.03 3.17 -7.43
C SER A 285 5.53 3.20 -7.04
N ASN A 286 5.08 2.31 -6.16
CA ASN A 286 3.68 2.16 -5.78
C ASN A 286 3.23 3.03 -4.59
N ILE A 287 4.17 3.70 -3.93
CA ILE A 287 3.84 4.46 -2.71
C ILE A 287 2.72 5.48 -2.92
N PRO A 288 2.70 6.27 -4.02
CA PRO A 288 1.57 7.17 -4.29
C PRO A 288 0.22 6.48 -4.37
N VAL A 289 0.18 5.27 -4.92
CA VAL A 289 -1.06 4.49 -5.04
C VAL A 289 -1.52 4.00 -3.67
N ILE A 290 -0.58 3.51 -2.84
CA ILE A 290 -0.88 3.11 -1.45
C ILE A 290 -1.44 4.30 -0.66
N LEU A 291 -0.80 5.47 -0.76
CA LEU A 291 -1.24 6.68 -0.06
C LEU A 291 -2.62 7.16 -0.56
N ALA A 292 -2.85 7.15 -1.88
CA ALA A 292 -4.14 7.49 -2.48
C ALA A 292 -5.25 6.57 -1.97
N SER A 293 -4.98 5.28 -1.94
CA SER A 293 -5.92 4.26 -1.51
C SER A 293 -6.20 4.32 -0.01
N ALA A 294 -5.17 4.54 0.81
CA ALA A 294 -5.32 4.72 2.24
C ALA A 294 -6.13 5.98 2.57
N LEU A 295 -5.87 7.09 1.87
CA LEU A 295 -6.66 8.31 2.03
C LEU A 295 -8.13 8.08 1.67
N THR A 296 -8.39 7.41 0.54
CA THR A 296 -9.77 7.09 0.11
C THR A 296 -10.45 6.18 1.11
N ALA A 297 -9.75 5.14 1.61
CA ALA A 297 -10.27 4.22 2.60
C ALA A 297 -10.68 4.94 3.89
N ASN A 298 -9.78 5.78 4.42
CA ASN A 298 -10.06 6.56 5.61
C ASN A 298 -11.20 7.57 5.40
N ALA A 299 -11.26 8.20 4.22
CA ALA A 299 -12.36 9.13 3.89
C ALA A 299 -13.72 8.41 3.87
N VAL A 300 -13.79 7.22 3.28
CA VAL A 300 -15.01 6.41 3.27
C VAL A 300 -15.38 5.95 4.67
N PHE A 301 -14.41 5.46 5.45
CA PHE A 301 -14.65 5.02 6.82
C PHE A 301 -15.17 6.16 7.71
N VAL A 302 -14.53 7.34 7.68
CA VAL A 302 -15.00 8.51 8.41
C VAL A 302 -16.39 8.96 7.90
N GLY A 303 -16.63 8.94 6.60
CA GLY A 303 -17.93 9.26 6.02
C GLY A 303 -19.04 8.32 6.49
N GLN A 304 -18.76 7.02 6.59
CA GLN A 304 -19.70 6.02 7.16
C GLN A 304 -19.99 6.30 8.64
N LEU A 305 -18.96 6.61 9.42
CA LEU A 305 -19.12 6.93 10.84
C LEU A 305 -20.01 8.19 11.03
N LEU A 306 -19.74 9.23 10.25
CA LEU A 306 -20.53 10.47 10.29
C LEU A 306 -21.97 10.21 9.85
N TRP A 307 -22.17 9.44 8.78
CA TRP A 307 -23.48 9.07 8.30
C TRP A 307 -24.25 8.26 9.34
N ALA A 308 -23.67 7.22 9.90
CA ALA A 308 -24.31 6.33 10.87
C ALA A 308 -24.76 7.07 12.13
N ASN A 309 -23.97 8.05 12.62
CA ASN A 309 -24.27 8.79 13.84
C ASN A 309 -25.19 10.00 13.63
N TYR A 310 -25.08 10.69 12.48
CA TYR A 310 -25.74 11.98 12.29
C TYR A 310 -26.78 12.01 11.17
N ASN A 311 -26.77 11.03 10.25
CA ASN A 311 -27.64 11.04 9.06
C ASN A 311 -28.11 9.66 8.59
N PRO A 312 -28.51 8.71 9.45
CA PRO A 312 -28.82 7.33 9.06
C PRO A 312 -30.03 7.21 8.13
N ARG A 313 -30.85 8.25 8.01
CA ARG A 313 -32.05 8.31 7.14
C ARG A 313 -31.84 9.20 5.92
N ASN A 314 -30.65 9.69 5.65
CA ASN A 314 -30.32 10.61 4.56
C ASN A 314 -31.18 11.90 4.53
N ASN A 315 -31.57 12.44 5.69
CA ASN A 315 -32.41 13.63 5.81
C ASN A 315 -31.62 14.96 5.79
N ASN A 316 -30.31 14.91 6.09
CA ASN A 316 -29.46 16.10 6.18
C ASN A 316 -28.76 16.37 4.85
N ILE A 317 -29.13 17.49 4.19
CA ILE A 317 -28.63 17.85 2.87
C ILE A 317 -27.11 18.05 2.81
N PHE A 318 -26.50 18.62 3.88
CA PHE A 318 -25.05 18.82 3.94
C PHE A 318 -24.29 17.50 4.06
N MET A 319 -24.81 16.55 4.85
CA MET A 319 -24.24 15.22 4.95
C MET A 319 -24.43 14.42 3.66
N ASN A 320 -25.55 14.63 2.96
CA ASN A 320 -25.82 13.98 1.68
C ASN A 320 -24.85 14.42 0.58
N ILE A 321 -24.32 15.65 0.63
CA ILE A 321 -23.26 16.10 -0.29
C ILE A 321 -21.98 15.33 -0.04
N LEU A 322 -21.65 15.04 1.21
CA LEU A 322 -20.45 14.27 1.56
C LEU A 322 -20.64 12.79 1.22
N ALA A 323 -21.67 12.17 1.78
CA ALA A 323 -21.93 10.75 1.63
C ALA A 323 -23.40 10.42 1.87
N GLN A 324 -23.95 9.54 1.03
CA GLN A 324 -25.20 8.85 1.27
C GLN A 324 -24.94 7.35 1.24
N PHE A 325 -25.49 6.63 2.21
CA PHE A 325 -25.43 5.18 2.25
C PHE A 325 -26.83 4.59 2.31
N ASP A 326 -26.96 3.34 1.83
CA ASP A 326 -28.22 2.61 1.96
C ASP A 326 -28.39 2.15 3.42
N PRO A 327 -29.48 2.52 4.09
CA PRO A 327 -29.75 2.05 5.45
C PRO A 327 -29.80 0.53 5.60
N THR A 328 -30.10 -0.19 4.50
CA THR A 328 -30.16 -1.66 4.48
C THR A 328 -28.81 -2.32 4.18
N SER A 329 -27.91 -1.59 3.50
CA SER A 329 -26.59 -2.08 3.09
C SER A 329 -25.55 -0.94 3.09
N PRO A 330 -25.07 -0.51 4.26
CA PRO A 330 -24.19 0.65 4.36
C PRO A 330 -22.75 0.42 3.93
N SER A 331 -22.45 -0.68 3.24
CA SER A 331 -21.08 -1.04 2.81
C SER A 331 -20.55 -0.16 1.68
N THR A 332 -21.44 0.35 0.82
CA THR A 332 -21.04 1.19 -0.32
C THR A 332 -21.88 2.48 -0.35
N PRO A 333 -21.25 3.64 -0.64
CA PRO A 333 -22.00 4.88 -0.79
C PRO A 333 -22.88 4.81 -2.04
N ILE A 334 -24.11 5.32 -1.92
CA ILE A 334 -25.09 5.43 -3.00
C ILE A 334 -25.20 6.86 -3.55
N GLY A 335 -24.54 7.84 -2.89
CA GLY A 335 -24.53 9.24 -3.31
C GLY A 335 -23.49 10.07 -2.58
N GLY A 336 -23.39 11.35 -2.97
CA GLY A 336 -22.41 12.28 -2.43
C GLY A 336 -21.03 12.15 -3.06
N ILE A 337 -20.05 12.91 -2.54
CA ILE A 337 -18.67 12.91 -3.04
C ILE A 337 -18.05 11.51 -2.91
N LEU A 338 -18.32 10.80 -1.82
CA LEU A 338 -17.76 9.48 -1.56
C LEU A 338 -18.22 8.43 -2.59
N TYR A 339 -19.37 8.61 -3.21
CA TYR A 339 -19.86 7.74 -4.28
C TYR A 339 -18.93 7.73 -5.50
N TYR A 340 -18.39 8.90 -5.88
CA TYR A 340 -17.51 9.03 -7.04
C TYR A 340 -16.06 8.68 -6.77
N ILE A 341 -15.63 8.67 -5.52
CA ILE A 341 -14.26 8.27 -5.15
C ILE A 341 -14.14 6.81 -4.76
N THR A 342 -15.24 6.08 -4.65
CA THR A 342 -15.27 4.63 -4.43
C THR A 342 -15.37 3.86 -5.75
N PRO A 343 -14.59 2.76 -5.90
CA PRO A 343 -14.58 2.01 -7.15
C PRO A 343 -15.95 1.36 -7.44
N PRO A 344 -16.52 1.56 -8.63
CA PRO A 344 -17.59 0.71 -9.14
C PRO A 344 -16.96 -0.62 -9.58
N ARG A 345 -17.06 -1.65 -8.74
CA ARG A 345 -16.42 -2.94 -9.02
C ARG A 345 -17.22 -3.77 -9.99
N GLY A 346 -16.61 -4.12 -11.12
CA GLY A 346 -17.18 -4.98 -12.15
C GLY A 346 -17.82 -4.19 -13.29
N LEU A 347 -17.78 -4.80 -14.46
CA LEU A 347 -18.33 -4.23 -15.69
C LEU A 347 -19.84 -4.03 -15.65
N ASP A 348 -20.56 -4.89 -14.93
CA ASP A 348 -21.99 -4.82 -14.70
C ASP A 348 -22.37 -3.54 -13.97
N VAL A 349 -21.67 -3.21 -12.88
CA VAL A 349 -21.90 -1.97 -12.12
C VAL A 349 -21.47 -0.74 -12.92
N ALA A 350 -20.32 -0.82 -13.60
CA ALA A 350 -19.81 0.27 -14.41
C ALA A 350 -20.68 0.58 -15.63
N ALA A 351 -21.35 -0.42 -16.21
CA ALA A 351 -22.26 -0.23 -17.33
C ALA A 351 -23.57 0.43 -16.91
N LEU A 352 -24.01 0.27 -15.65
CA LEU A 352 -25.19 0.93 -15.10
C LEU A 352 -24.96 2.43 -14.86
N ASP A 353 -23.74 2.80 -14.42
CA ASP A 353 -23.35 4.20 -14.23
C ASP A 353 -21.95 4.48 -14.81
N PRO A 354 -21.85 4.71 -16.14
CA PRO A 354 -20.57 5.01 -16.80
C PRO A 354 -19.94 6.31 -16.31
N SER A 355 -20.76 7.28 -15.87
CA SER A 355 -20.27 8.56 -15.37
C SER A 355 -19.47 8.39 -14.10
N ARG A 356 -19.94 7.55 -13.18
CA ARG A 356 -19.22 7.16 -11.96
C ARG A 356 -17.90 6.51 -12.28
N ALA A 357 -17.88 5.55 -13.21
CA ALA A 357 -16.67 4.84 -13.61
C ALA A 357 -15.59 5.79 -14.15
N ILE A 358 -15.97 6.71 -15.05
CA ILE A 358 -15.06 7.72 -15.60
C ILE A 358 -14.53 8.67 -14.51
N LEU A 359 -15.43 9.21 -13.67
CA LEU A 359 -15.04 10.13 -12.60
C LEU A 359 -14.12 9.47 -11.58
N TYR A 360 -14.38 8.19 -11.23
CA TYR A 360 -13.48 7.41 -10.37
C TYR A 360 -12.07 7.27 -10.96
N VAL A 361 -11.94 6.89 -12.24
CA VAL A 361 -10.64 6.78 -12.91
C VAL A 361 -9.93 8.12 -12.95
N LEU A 362 -10.63 9.20 -13.28
CA LEU A 362 -10.05 10.56 -13.29
C LEU A 362 -9.61 10.99 -11.89
N PHE A 363 -10.40 10.70 -10.85
CA PHE A 363 -10.03 10.94 -9.46
C PHE A 363 -8.76 10.16 -9.09
N MET A 364 -8.69 8.86 -9.42
CA MET A 364 -7.50 8.03 -9.16
C MET A 364 -6.25 8.58 -9.86
N ILE A 365 -6.36 9.00 -11.11
CA ILE A 365 -5.25 9.65 -11.83
C ILE A 365 -4.81 10.91 -11.08
N GLY A 366 -5.76 11.79 -10.73
CA GLY A 366 -5.47 13.05 -10.07
C GLY A 366 -4.77 12.88 -8.72
N ILE A 367 -5.29 12.00 -7.88
CA ILE A 367 -4.77 11.78 -6.53
C ILE A 367 -3.42 11.07 -6.55
N VAL A 368 -3.21 10.11 -7.47
CA VAL A 368 -1.92 9.42 -7.63
C VAL A 368 -0.85 10.38 -8.19
N VAL A 369 -1.21 11.29 -9.10
CA VAL A 369 -0.30 12.34 -9.58
C VAL A 369 0.08 13.31 -8.46
N LEU A 370 -0.89 13.70 -7.63
CA LEU A 370 -0.64 14.57 -6.48
C LEU A 370 0.35 13.92 -5.51
N PHE A 371 0.06 12.69 -5.06
CA PHE A 371 0.96 11.97 -4.17
C PHE A 371 2.30 11.61 -4.83
N GLY A 372 2.33 11.38 -6.14
CA GLY A 372 3.56 11.13 -6.89
C GLY A 372 4.51 12.32 -6.84
N ARG A 373 4.00 13.53 -7.07
CA ARG A 373 4.79 14.77 -6.94
C ARG A 373 5.27 14.98 -5.50
N LEU A 374 4.38 14.86 -4.54
CA LEU A 374 4.73 14.98 -3.12
C LEU A 374 5.83 13.97 -2.74
N TRP A 375 5.72 12.73 -3.20
CA TRP A 375 6.69 11.69 -2.88
C TRP A 375 8.09 11.97 -3.46
N VAL A 376 8.18 12.50 -4.67
CA VAL A 376 9.48 12.88 -5.26
C VAL A 376 10.21 13.91 -4.41
N GLU A 377 9.48 14.89 -3.88
CA GLU A 377 10.06 15.93 -3.01
C GLU A 377 10.42 15.37 -1.63
N LEU A 378 9.50 14.65 -0.98
CA LEU A 378 9.65 14.13 0.38
C LEU A 378 10.59 12.91 0.46
N GLY A 379 10.59 12.07 -0.56
CA GLY A 379 11.41 10.85 -0.66
C GLY A 379 12.87 11.10 -1.02
N GLY A 380 13.26 12.36 -1.27
CA GLY A 380 14.63 12.69 -1.68
C GLY A 380 14.97 12.22 -3.09
N LEU A 381 13.95 12.09 -3.94
CA LEU A 381 14.06 11.68 -5.35
C LEU A 381 14.07 12.87 -6.29
N SER A 382 14.11 14.10 -5.78
CA SER A 382 14.13 15.33 -6.58
C SER A 382 15.38 15.42 -7.46
N ALA A 383 15.29 16.16 -8.56
CA ALA A 383 16.40 16.37 -9.49
C ALA A 383 17.64 16.91 -8.78
N LYS A 384 17.46 17.82 -7.80
CA LYS A 384 18.53 18.39 -6.98
C LYS A 384 19.25 17.33 -6.15
N THR A 385 18.49 16.44 -5.50
CA THR A 385 19.06 15.36 -4.68
C THR A 385 19.74 14.32 -5.56
N ALA A 386 19.13 13.95 -6.69
CA ALA A 386 19.70 13.02 -7.65
C ALA A 386 21.02 13.55 -8.25
N ALA A 387 21.07 14.82 -8.65
CA ALA A 387 22.29 15.46 -9.15
C ALA A 387 23.41 15.44 -8.10
N LYS A 388 23.08 15.74 -6.85
CA LYS A 388 24.04 15.69 -5.75
C LYS A 388 24.57 14.27 -5.53
N ASN A 389 23.69 13.27 -5.51
CA ASN A 389 24.10 11.86 -5.32
C ASN A 389 25.02 11.38 -6.45
N LEU A 390 24.79 11.80 -7.70
CA LEU A 390 25.65 11.46 -8.84
C LEU A 390 27.06 12.08 -8.64
N LEU A 391 27.16 13.33 -8.21
CA LEU A 391 28.42 14.00 -7.98
C LEU A 391 29.18 13.43 -6.78
N ASP A 392 28.48 13.11 -5.69
CA ASP A 392 29.04 12.47 -4.50
C ASP A 392 29.55 11.05 -4.82
N ALA A 393 29.02 10.38 -5.85
CA ALA A 393 29.47 9.10 -6.38
C ALA A 393 30.61 9.20 -7.41
N ASP A 394 31.22 10.38 -7.60
CA ASP A 394 32.26 10.64 -8.62
C ASP A 394 31.84 10.28 -10.06
N VAL A 395 30.55 10.47 -10.36
CA VAL A 395 29.97 10.22 -11.68
C VAL A 395 29.58 11.54 -12.34
N GLN A 396 29.83 11.62 -13.65
CA GLN A 396 29.57 12.81 -14.46
C GLN A 396 28.75 12.44 -15.71
N VAL A 397 27.89 13.36 -16.16
CA VAL A 397 27.20 13.24 -17.44
C VAL A 397 28.15 13.80 -18.54
N PRO A 398 28.38 13.05 -19.64
CA PRO A 398 29.23 13.53 -20.74
C PRO A 398 28.72 14.86 -21.30
N GLY A 399 29.64 15.79 -21.57
CA GLY A 399 29.28 17.11 -22.11
C GLY A 399 28.89 18.18 -21.07
N PHE A 400 28.78 17.82 -19.80
CA PHE A 400 28.46 18.76 -18.71
C PHE A 400 29.67 18.99 -17.80
N ARG A 401 29.83 20.23 -17.32
CA ARG A 401 30.85 20.53 -16.30
C ARG A 401 30.55 19.82 -14.99
N ARG A 402 31.56 19.44 -14.23
CA ARG A 402 31.43 18.83 -12.89
C ARG A 402 30.94 19.88 -11.87
N SER A 403 29.67 20.23 -11.95
CA SER A 403 28.99 21.09 -11.00
C SER A 403 27.54 20.63 -10.81
N ASN A 404 26.92 20.97 -9.69
CA ASN A 404 25.53 20.59 -9.41
C ASN A 404 24.55 21.15 -10.43
N GLN A 405 24.72 22.44 -10.82
CA GLN A 405 23.74 23.14 -11.64
C GLN A 405 23.46 22.52 -13.01
N PRO A 406 24.44 22.19 -13.88
CA PRO A 406 24.13 21.64 -15.18
C PRO A 406 23.51 20.25 -15.13
N VAL A 407 23.93 19.41 -14.19
CA VAL A 407 23.38 18.07 -13.99
C VAL A 407 21.95 18.16 -13.43
N GLU A 408 21.73 19.10 -12.49
CA GLU A 408 20.39 19.36 -11.94
C GLU A 408 19.42 19.84 -13.02
N ILE A 409 19.83 20.79 -13.89
CA ILE A 409 19.02 21.31 -15.00
C ILE A 409 18.63 20.17 -15.95
N LEU A 410 19.57 19.27 -16.27
CA LEU A 410 19.28 18.10 -17.08
C LEU A 410 18.25 17.20 -16.41
N LEU A 411 18.44 16.85 -15.15
CA LEU A 411 17.54 15.97 -14.41
C LEU A 411 16.17 16.62 -14.15
N GLN A 412 16.10 17.94 -13.98
CA GLN A 412 14.84 18.70 -13.86
C GLN A 412 13.97 18.59 -15.12
N LYS A 413 14.57 18.32 -16.28
CA LYS A 413 13.81 18.08 -17.50
C LYS A 413 13.14 16.70 -17.54
N TYR A 414 13.80 15.67 -16.98
CA TYR A 414 13.33 14.29 -17.07
C TYR A 414 12.51 13.86 -15.84
N ILE A 415 12.99 14.11 -14.62
CA ILE A 415 12.37 13.59 -13.38
C ILE A 415 10.92 14.04 -13.22
N PRO A 416 10.55 15.33 -13.33
CA PRO A 416 9.16 15.75 -13.19
C PRO A 416 8.25 15.19 -14.29
N SER A 417 8.75 15.12 -15.53
CA SER A 417 7.99 14.59 -16.67
C SER A 417 7.72 13.09 -16.52
N VAL A 418 8.75 12.31 -16.16
CA VAL A 418 8.63 10.87 -15.91
C VAL A 418 7.75 10.61 -14.70
N THR A 419 7.86 11.41 -13.65
CA THR A 419 6.97 11.33 -12.46
C THR A 419 5.52 11.56 -12.84
N LEU A 420 5.24 12.61 -13.63
CA LEU A 420 3.88 12.92 -14.04
C LEU A 420 3.29 11.79 -14.88
N ILE A 421 3.98 11.39 -15.96
CA ILE A 421 3.51 10.34 -16.87
C ILE A 421 3.39 9.00 -16.14
N GLY A 422 4.39 8.61 -15.35
CA GLY A 422 4.37 7.38 -14.58
C GLY A 422 3.21 7.34 -13.58
N SER A 423 2.97 8.45 -12.86
CA SER A 423 1.84 8.55 -11.93
C SER A 423 0.49 8.53 -12.64
N MET A 424 0.37 9.14 -13.83
CA MET A 424 -0.85 9.05 -14.65
C MET A 424 -1.12 7.62 -15.11
N ILE A 425 -0.10 6.91 -15.59
CA ILE A 425 -0.22 5.51 -16.00
C ILE A 425 -0.62 4.63 -14.81
N LEU A 426 0.03 4.81 -13.65
CA LEU A 426 -0.30 4.06 -12.43
C LEU A 426 -1.74 4.31 -11.98
N GLY A 427 -2.16 5.57 -11.93
CA GLY A 427 -3.54 5.92 -11.54
C GLY A 427 -4.58 5.41 -12.54
N ALA A 428 -4.29 5.49 -13.84
CA ALA A 428 -5.17 4.97 -14.90
C ALA A 428 -5.29 3.45 -14.83
N LEU A 429 -4.17 2.72 -14.69
CA LEU A 429 -4.17 1.27 -14.57
C LEU A 429 -4.88 0.81 -13.30
N ALA A 430 -4.61 1.44 -12.17
CA ALA A 430 -5.29 1.12 -10.90
C ALA A 430 -6.80 1.32 -11.02
N GLY A 431 -7.22 2.53 -11.44
CA GLY A 431 -8.64 2.86 -11.56
C GLY A 431 -9.38 2.04 -12.60
N ALA A 432 -8.79 1.88 -13.79
CA ALA A 432 -9.40 1.07 -14.86
C ALA A 432 -9.53 -0.41 -14.46
N SER A 433 -8.52 -0.96 -13.77
CA SER A 433 -8.56 -2.35 -13.32
C SER A 433 -9.64 -2.62 -12.29
N ASP A 434 -9.89 -1.68 -11.37
CA ASP A 434 -10.98 -1.78 -10.39
C ASP A 434 -12.36 -1.74 -11.08
N VAL A 435 -12.54 -0.86 -12.07
CA VAL A 435 -13.76 -0.74 -12.89
C VAL A 435 -14.01 -2.01 -13.70
N LEU A 436 -12.95 -2.60 -14.27
CA LEU A 436 -13.02 -3.82 -15.08
C LEU A 436 -13.24 -5.10 -14.24
N GLY A 437 -13.16 -5.04 -12.92
CA GLY A 437 -13.41 -6.19 -12.05
C GLY A 437 -12.32 -7.25 -12.12
N VAL A 438 -11.06 -6.86 -12.18
CA VAL A 438 -9.89 -7.77 -12.15
C VAL A 438 -9.78 -8.47 -10.81
N PHE A 439 -9.28 -9.71 -10.79
CA PHE A 439 -9.11 -10.49 -9.57
C PHE A 439 -8.08 -9.83 -8.63
N GLY A 440 -8.43 -9.72 -7.36
CA GLY A 440 -7.54 -9.13 -6.36
C GLY A 440 -7.45 -7.60 -6.37
N THR A 441 -8.41 -6.92 -6.98
CA THR A 441 -8.49 -5.47 -7.23
C THR A 441 -7.36 -4.93 -8.12
N GLY A 442 -7.61 -3.83 -8.85
CA GLY A 442 -6.59 -3.24 -9.72
C GLY A 442 -5.38 -2.73 -8.96
N ILE A 443 -5.63 -2.09 -7.84
CA ILE A 443 -4.59 -1.59 -6.93
C ILE A 443 -3.79 -2.77 -6.35
N GLY A 444 -4.46 -3.84 -5.93
CA GLY A 444 -3.82 -5.03 -5.37
C GLY A 444 -2.85 -5.69 -6.36
N ILE A 445 -3.28 -5.92 -7.61
CA ILE A 445 -2.41 -6.51 -8.65
C ILE A 445 -1.20 -5.61 -8.92
N LEU A 446 -1.42 -4.30 -9.04
CA LEU A 446 -0.35 -3.34 -9.27
C LEU A 446 0.69 -3.39 -8.14
N LEU A 447 0.24 -3.42 -6.88
CA LEU A 447 1.11 -3.56 -5.71
C LEU A 447 1.84 -4.90 -5.72
N MET A 448 1.15 -5.99 -6.00
CA MET A 448 1.74 -7.33 -6.03
C MET A 448 2.86 -7.43 -7.06
N VAL A 449 2.65 -6.94 -8.29
CA VAL A 449 3.67 -6.99 -9.36
C VAL A 449 4.91 -6.19 -8.98
N ASP A 450 4.73 -4.95 -8.49
CA ASP A 450 5.87 -4.12 -8.10
C ASP A 450 6.64 -4.73 -6.91
N ILE A 451 5.93 -5.24 -5.93
CA ILE A 451 6.53 -5.90 -4.78
C ILE A 451 7.32 -7.13 -5.23
N LEU A 452 6.75 -7.98 -6.11
CA LEU A 452 7.46 -9.15 -6.66
C LEU A 452 8.74 -8.75 -7.40
N ILE A 453 8.69 -7.72 -8.25
CA ILE A 453 9.86 -7.24 -8.97
C ILE A 453 10.91 -6.66 -8.01
N ASN A 454 10.47 -5.94 -6.97
CA ASN A 454 11.38 -5.41 -5.95
C ASN A 454 12.04 -6.55 -5.15
N TYR A 455 11.30 -7.59 -4.76
CA TYR A 455 11.85 -8.78 -4.10
C TYR A 455 12.80 -9.55 -5.02
N TYR A 456 12.46 -9.72 -6.29
CA TYR A 456 13.36 -10.31 -7.28
C TYR A 456 14.69 -9.56 -7.36
N ASN A 457 14.64 -8.23 -7.47
CA ASN A 457 15.83 -7.38 -7.52
C ASN A 457 16.65 -7.47 -6.23
N LEU A 458 16.02 -7.57 -5.06
CA LEU A 458 16.70 -7.77 -3.78
C LEU A 458 17.39 -9.13 -3.73
N LEU A 459 16.74 -10.20 -4.18
CA LEU A 459 17.30 -11.55 -4.24
C LEU A 459 18.51 -11.59 -5.17
N VAL A 460 18.41 -11.01 -6.36
CA VAL A 460 19.52 -10.95 -7.33
C VAL A 460 20.72 -10.21 -6.72
N ARG A 461 20.49 -9.08 -6.05
CA ARG A 461 21.57 -8.33 -5.37
C ARG A 461 22.26 -9.16 -4.29
N GLU A 462 21.49 -9.82 -3.43
CA GLU A 462 22.07 -10.66 -2.36
C GLU A 462 22.82 -11.87 -2.93
N GLN A 463 22.37 -12.47 -4.04
CA GLN A 463 23.08 -13.55 -4.72
C GLN A 463 24.39 -13.07 -5.34
N VAL A 464 24.39 -11.92 -6.02
CA VAL A 464 25.61 -11.33 -6.60
C VAL A 464 26.63 -10.99 -5.50
N GLU A 465 26.19 -10.44 -4.37
CA GLU A 465 27.07 -10.15 -3.23
C GLU A 465 27.68 -11.44 -2.61
N THR A 466 26.94 -12.55 -2.61
CA THR A 466 27.43 -13.84 -2.07
C THR A 466 28.36 -14.59 -3.02
N VAL A 467 28.08 -14.54 -4.33
CA VAL A 467 28.88 -15.28 -5.35
C VAL A 467 30.11 -14.50 -5.79
N MET A 468 30.06 -13.17 -5.82
CA MET A 468 31.16 -12.30 -6.23
C MET A 468 31.40 -11.14 -5.23
N PRO A 469 32.01 -11.40 -4.07
CA PRO A 469 32.22 -10.37 -3.03
C PRO A 469 33.06 -9.17 -3.51
N ARG A 470 33.94 -9.35 -4.50
CA ARG A 470 34.75 -8.28 -5.09
C ARG A 470 33.95 -7.32 -5.97
N LEU A 471 32.90 -7.83 -6.67
CA LEU A 471 32.00 -6.97 -7.44
C LEU A 471 31.02 -6.19 -6.52
N GLY A 472 30.62 -6.77 -5.41
CA GLY A 472 29.81 -6.08 -4.39
C GLY A 472 30.52 -4.85 -3.80
N ALA A 473 31.83 -4.93 -3.61
CA ALA A 473 32.65 -3.80 -3.15
C ALA A 473 32.79 -2.68 -4.22
N LEU A 474 32.75 -3.03 -5.51
CA LEU A 474 32.77 -2.06 -6.62
C LEU A 474 31.40 -1.37 -6.84
N LEU A 475 30.31 -2.00 -6.47
CA LEU A 475 28.94 -1.47 -6.57
C LEU A 475 28.53 -0.53 -5.41
N GLY A 476 29.49 -0.10 -4.58
CA GLY A 476 29.31 1.06 -3.72
C GLY A 476 28.87 0.78 -2.28
N ARG A 477 29.44 -0.20 -1.63
CA ARG A 477 29.41 -0.25 -0.17
C ARG A 477 30.78 0.05 0.43
N LYS A 478 30.89 1.23 1.07
CA LYS A 478 31.71 1.41 2.25
C LYS A 478 30.94 0.94 3.48
#